data_09cbe301649ab34d804efa918e1df7bd
#
_entry.id   09cbe301649ab34d804efa918e1df7bd
#
_cell.length_a   1.000
_cell.length_b   1.000
_cell.length_c   1.000
_cell.angle_alpha   90.00
_cell.angle_beta   90.00
_cell.angle_gamma   90.00
#
_symmetry.space_group_name_H-M   'P 1'
#
loop_
_entity.id
_entity.type
_entity.pdbx_description
1 polymer ?
#
loop_
_entity_poly.entity_id
_entity_poly.type
_entity_poly.pdbx_seq_one_letter_code
_entity_poly.pdbx_strand_id
1 'polypeptide(L)'
;LIIVDSTDPFGPGEGLFSREFYGSCFKALKSDGIMVNQHESPFYEQDALAMQRAHKRIIESFPFSRIYQAHIPTYPSGHWLFGFSTKKYHPLRDLDEARWNARGLSCRYYTTTLHRGAFYLPAYVEELLKDVEQKR
;
A
#
# COMPACT_ATOMS: atom_id res chain seq x y z
N LEU A 1 1.36 -12.39 -6.90
CA LEU A 1 0.81 -11.06 -6.68
C LEU A 1 -0.65 -11.17 -6.26
N ILE A 2 -1.03 -10.46 -5.19
CA ILE A 2 -2.42 -10.23 -4.79
C ILE A 2 -2.68 -8.73 -4.88
N ILE A 3 -3.79 -8.36 -5.52
CA ILE A 3 -4.26 -6.97 -5.60
C ILE A 3 -5.61 -6.93 -4.91
N VAL A 4 -5.70 -6.14 -3.84
CA VAL A 4 -6.92 -5.95 -3.07
C VAL A 4 -7.46 -4.55 -3.39
N ASP A 5 -8.36 -4.51 -4.35
CA ASP A 5 -9.15 -3.32 -4.69
C ASP A 5 -10.52 -3.48 -4.02
N SER A 6 -10.54 -3.15 -2.71
CA SER A 6 -11.71 -3.36 -1.87
C SER A 6 -12.68 -2.18 -1.91
N THR A 7 -13.89 -2.44 -1.46
CA THR A 7 -14.87 -1.40 -1.11
C THR A 7 -14.47 -0.71 0.21
N ASP A 8 -15.28 0.24 0.66
CA ASP A 8 -15.09 0.93 1.93
C ASP A 8 -14.92 -0.06 3.11
N PRO A 9 -14.14 0.30 4.14
CA PRO A 9 -13.84 -0.57 5.29
C PRO A 9 -15.03 -0.73 6.26
N PHE A 10 -16.23 -0.47 5.80
CA PHE A 10 -17.48 -0.52 6.57
C PHE A 10 -18.49 -1.47 5.93
N GLY A 11 -19.33 -2.09 6.78
CA GLY A 11 -20.41 -2.99 6.33
C GLY A 11 -19.88 -4.31 5.74
N PRO A 12 -20.45 -4.82 4.62
CA PRO A 12 -20.11 -6.14 4.09
C PRO A 12 -18.62 -6.33 3.71
N GLY A 13 -17.92 -5.24 3.41
CA GLY A 13 -16.48 -5.25 3.07
C GLY A 13 -15.54 -5.36 4.27
N GLU A 14 -16.01 -5.20 5.49
CA GLU A 14 -15.18 -5.13 6.71
C GLU A 14 -14.28 -6.36 6.89
N GLY A 15 -14.72 -7.54 6.46
CA GLY A 15 -13.95 -8.76 6.52
C GLY A 15 -12.62 -8.71 5.75
N LEU A 16 -12.54 -7.91 4.68
CA LEU A 16 -11.34 -7.71 3.86
C LEU A 16 -10.26 -6.83 4.55
N PHE A 17 -10.58 -6.30 5.71
CA PHE A 17 -9.66 -5.50 6.54
C PHE A 17 -9.28 -6.21 7.83
N SER A 18 -9.62 -7.50 7.94
CA SER A 18 -9.34 -8.31 9.14
C SER A 18 -7.90 -8.85 9.14
N ARG A 19 -7.40 -9.19 10.32
CA ARG A 19 -6.11 -9.90 10.50
C ARG A 19 -6.11 -11.25 9.80
N GLU A 20 -7.22 -11.96 9.88
CA GLU A 20 -7.43 -13.27 9.27
C GLU A 20 -7.31 -13.19 7.75
N PHE A 21 -7.88 -12.16 7.14
CA PHE A 21 -7.77 -11.92 5.69
C PHE A 21 -6.31 -11.67 5.28
N TYR A 22 -5.62 -10.73 5.93
CA TYR A 22 -4.23 -10.44 5.61
C TYR A 22 -3.29 -11.62 5.90
N GLY A 23 -3.54 -12.36 6.97
CA GLY A 23 -2.84 -13.60 7.27
C GLY A 23 -3.07 -14.68 6.20
N SER A 24 -4.27 -14.77 5.65
CA SER A 24 -4.61 -15.67 4.54
C SER A 24 -3.92 -15.24 3.24
N CYS A 25 -3.90 -13.94 2.93
CA CYS A 25 -3.13 -13.41 1.80
C CYS A 25 -1.64 -13.73 1.93
N PHE A 26 -1.07 -13.54 3.12
CA PHE A 26 0.32 -13.89 3.38
C PHE A 26 0.59 -15.37 3.13
N LYS A 27 -0.25 -16.27 3.62
CA LYS A 27 -0.10 -17.71 3.41
C LYS A 27 -0.21 -18.12 1.94
N ALA A 28 -1.15 -17.50 1.20
CA ALA A 28 -1.38 -17.79 -0.21
C ALA A 28 -0.25 -17.32 -1.14
N LEU A 29 0.49 -16.30 -0.74
CA LEU A 29 1.61 -15.77 -1.51
C LEU A 29 2.82 -16.71 -1.45
N LYS A 30 3.53 -16.84 -2.57
CA LYS A 30 4.85 -17.48 -2.65
C LYS A 30 5.88 -16.72 -1.80
N SER A 31 7.07 -17.31 -1.60
CA SER A 31 8.15 -16.75 -0.77
C SER A 31 8.64 -15.37 -1.22
N ASP A 32 8.43 -15.02 -2.47
CA ASP A 32 8.76 -13.72 -3.09
C ASP A 32 7.51 -12.89 -3.43
N GLY A 33 6.36 -13.26 -2.86
CA GLY A 33 5.07 -12.68 -3.19
C GLY A 33 4.89 -11.25 -2.68
N ILE A 34 4.07 -10.50 -3.41
CA ILE A 34 3.71 -9.12 -3.13
C ILE A 34 2.19 -9.02 -3.04
N MET A 35 1.70 -8.28 -2.06
CA MET A 35 0.33 -7.82 -1.97
C MET A 35 0.32 -6.29 -2.10
N VAL A 36 -0.60 -5.77 -2.89
CA VAL A 36 -0.96 -4.35 -2.89
C VAL A 36 -2.43 -4.22 -2.54
N ASN A 37 -2.75 -3.20 -1.78
CA ASN A 37 -4.13 -2.95 -1.37
C ASN A 37 -4.46 -1.46 -1.42
N GLN A 38 -5.71 -1.16 -1.72
CA GLN A 38 -6.26 0.16 -1.53
C GLN A 38 -6.41 0.42 -0.02
N HIS A 39 -5.99 1.60 0.40
CA HIS A 39 -6.34 2.20 1.69
C HIS A 39 -7.36 3.32 1.48
N GLU A 40 -7.27 4.36 2.28
CA GLU A 40 -8.19 5.47 2.28
C GLU A 40 -7.46 6.81 2.05
N SER A 41 -8.22 7.89 1.98
CA SER A 41 -7.67 9.23 2.00
C SER A 41 -7.02 9.52 3.36
N PRO A 42 -5.80 10.10 3.39
CA PRO A 42 -5.20 10.54 4.65
C PRO A 42 -5.77 11.87 5.15
N PHE A 43 -6.61 12.52 4.34
CA PHE A 43 -7.07 13.88 4.57
C PHE A 43 -8.26 13.95 5.54
N TYR A 44 -9.15 12.95 5.52
CA TYR A 44 -10.32 12.89 6.39
C TYR A 44 -10.02 12.01 7.60
N GLU A 45 -10.41 12.48 8.79
CA GLU A 45 -10.07 11.82 10.06
C GLU A 45 -10.54 10.36 10.13
N GLN A 46 -11.78 10.09 9.72
CA GLN A 46 -12.32 8.72 9.75
C GLN A 46 -11.58 7.79 8.80
N ASP A 47 -11.23 8.26 7.62
CA ASP A 47 -10.49 7.53 6.60
C ASP A 47 -9.06 7.27 7.06
N ALA A 48 -8.40 8.28 7.64
CA ALA A 48 -7.07 8.16 8.20
C ALA A 48 -7.02 7.12 9.32
N LEU A 49 -7.99 7.10 10.22
CA LEU A 49 -8.11 6.11 11.29
C LEU A 49 -8.36 4.69 10.73
N ALA A 50 -9.18 4.56 9.68
CA ALA A 50 -9.41 3.29 9.01
C ALA A 50 -8.13 2.76 8.36
N MET A 51 -7.39 3.62 7.66
CA MET A 51 -6.08 3.31 7.08
C MET A 51 -5.08 2.84 8.14
N GLN A 52 -4.94 3.58 9.25
CA GLN A 52 -4.04 3.21 10.34
C GLN A 52 -4.36 1.82 10.92
N ARG A 53 -5.65 1.52 11.15
CA ARG A 53 -6.10 0.20 11.66
C ARG A 53 -5.78 -0.92 10.68
N ALA A 54 -6.07 -0.71 9.39
CA ALA A 54 -5.80 -1.70 8.35
C ALA A 54 -4.29 -1.95 8.21
N HIS A 55 -3.51 -0.88 8.11
CA HIS A 55 -2.05 -1.00 7.97
C HIS A 55 -1.40 -1.68 9.18
N LYS A 56 -1.85 -1.38 10.39
CA LYS A 56 -1.39 -2.06 11.61
C LYS A 56 -1.63 -3.58 11.55
N ARG A 57 -2.79 -4.00 11.06
CA ARG A 57 -3.10 -5.44 10.89
C ARG A 57 -2.24 -6.11 9.81
N ILE A 58 -1.91 -5.37 8.75
CA ILE A 58 -1.06 -5.87 7.66
C ILE A 58 0.37 -6.11 8.17
N ILE A 59 0.96 -5.17 8.88
CA ILE A 59 2.34 -5.29 9.38
C ILE A 59 2.52 -6.41 10.41
N GLU A 60 1.46 -6.89 11.03
CA GLU A 60 1.50 -8.07 11.89
C GLU A 60 1.76 -9.36 11.09
N SER A 61 1.36 -9.40 9.83
CA SER A 61 1.49 -10.57 8.95
C SER A 61 2.68 -10.49 8.00
N PHE A 62 3.03 -9.29 7.53
CA PHE A 62 4.04 -9.08 6.51
C PHE A 62 5.34 -8.51 7.11
N PRO A 63 6.52 -9.10 6.82
CA PRO A 63 7.80 -8.62 7.32
C PRO A 63 8.18 -7.24 6.76
N PHE A 64 7.68 -6.92 5.55
CA PHE A 64 7.88 -5.62 4.91
C PHE A 64 6.54 -5.08 4.43
N SER A 65 6.17 -3.93 4.93
CA SER A 65 5.00 -3.21 4.48
C SER A 65 5.27 -1.70 4.48
N ARG A 66 4.81 -1.02 3.43
CA ARG A 66 4.96 0.42 3.26
C ARG A 66 3.69 1.00 2.66
N ILE A 67 3.42 2.23 3.01
CA ILE A 67 2.38 3.03 2.36
C ILE A 67 2.99 3.77 1.17
N TYR A 68 2.23 3.85 0.10
CA TYR A 68 2.50 4.75 -1.02
C TYR A 68 1.24 5.53 -1.39
N GLN A 69 1.41 6.59 -2.15
CA GLN A 69 0.34 7.51 -2.50
C GLN A 69 0.14 7.60 -4.00
N ALA A 70 -1.08 7.90 -4.40
CA ALA A 70 -1.42 8.28 -5.75
C ALA A 70 -2.55 9.32 -5.75
N HIS A 71 -2.66 10.07 -6.84
CA HIS A 71 -3.75 11.02 -7.03
C HIS A 71 -4.88 10.34 -7.82
N ILE A 72 -6.06 10.29 -7.21
CA ILE A 72 -7.27 9.73 -7.80
C ILE A 72 -8.31 10.85 -7.92
N PRO A 73 -8.37 11.57 -9.04
CA PRO A 73 -9.18 12.79 -9.17
C PRO A 73 -10.69 12.60 -8.94
N THR A 74 -11.19 11.39 -9.11
CA THR A 74 -12.60 11.05 -8.92
C THR A 74 -13.00 10.86 -7.46
N TYR A 75 -12.02 10.70 -6.56
CA TYR A 75 -12.27 10.54 -5.14
C TYR A 75 -12.16 11.85 -4.37
N PRO A 76 -12.92 12.04 -3.29
CA PRO A 76 -12.78 13.20 -2.42
C PRO A 76 -11.33 13.39 -1.98
N SER A 77 -10.86 14.63 -1.90
CA SER A 77 -9.48 15.08 -1.72
C SER A 77 -8.53 14.81 -2.90
N GLY A 78 -8.78 13.83 -3.75
CA GLY A 78 -7.84 13.41 -4.82
C GLY A 78 -6.57 12.74 -4.32
N HIS A 79 -6.26 12.78 -3.03
CA HIS A 79 -5.10 12.16 -2.41
C HIS A 79 -5.48 10.82 -1.77
N TRP A 80 -4.91 9.74 -2.28
CA TRP A 80 -5.25 8.38 -1.87
C TRP A 80 -4.03 7.57 -1.50
N LEU A 81 -4.17 6.74 -0.47
CA LEU A 81 -3.10 5.88 0.01
C LEU A 81 -3.32 4.43 -0.39
N PHE A 82 -2.22 3.73 -0.57
CA PHE A 82 -2.16 2.33 -0.93
C PHE A 82 -1.10 1.62 -0.09
N GLY A 83 -1.31 0.34 0.17
CA GLY A 83 -0.33 -0.52 0.83
C GLY A 83 0.50 -1.33 -0.18
N PHE A 84 1.78 -1.45 0.09
CA PHE A 84 2.69 -2.37 -0.58
C PHE A 84 3.29 -3.29 0.48
N SER A 85 2.93 -4.56 0.43
CA SER A 85 3.32 -5.56 1.42
C SER A 85 3.99 -6.75 0.74
N THR A 86 5.08 -7.23 1.31
CA THR A 86 5.91 -8.23 0.64
C THR A 86 6.60 -9.15 1.64
N LYS A 87 6.94 -10.35 1.17
CA LYS A 87 7.75 -11.30 1.93
C LYS A 87 9.25 -11.08 1.76
N LYS A 88 9.67 -10.38 0.69
CA LYS A 88 11.07 -10.31 0.32
C LYS A 88 11.55 -8.93 -0.11
N TYR A 89 10.84 -8.30 -1.04
CA TYR A 89 11.35 -7.13 -1.76
C TYR A 89 11.05 -5.82 -1.06
N HIS A 90 12.04 -4.95 -1.00
CA HIS A 90 11.83 -3.56 -0.60
C HIS A 90 11.44 -2.72 -1.83
N PRO A 91 10.35 -1.93 -1.79
CA PRO A 91 9.82 -1.27 -2.97
C PRO A 91 10.79 -0.31 -3.66
N LEU A 92 11.71 0.29 -2.93
CA LEU A 92 12.68 1.25 -3.49
C LEU A 92 14.04 0.64 -3.78
N ARG A 93 14.57 -0.20 -2.87
CA ARG A 93 15.91 -0.78 -3.05
C ARG A 93 15.97 -1.85 -4.11
N ASP A 94 14.89 -2.63 -4.22
CA ASP A 94 14.82 -3.76 -5.14
C ASP A 94 14.06 -3.42 -6.42
N LEU A 95 13.84 -2.12 -6.69
CA LEU A 95 13.29 -1.65 -7.96
C LEU A 95 14.29 -1.87 -9.10
N ASP A 96 13.97 -2.76 -10.01
CA ASP A 96 14.79 -3.07 -11.19
C ASP A 96 14.41 -2.17 -12.38
N GLU A 97 14.97 -0.96 -12.39
CA GLU A 97 14.74 0.02 -13.47
C GLU A 97 15.30 -0.46 -14.81
N ALA A 98 16.43 -1.17 -14.79
CA ALA A 98 17.03 -1.67 -16.03
C ALA A 98 16.11 -2.69 -16.71
N ARG A 99 15.53 -3.60 -15.93
CA ARG A 99 14.54 -4.56 -16.43
C ARG A 99 13.27 -3.88 -16.92
N TRP A 100 12.79 -2.85 -16.22
CA TRP A 100 11.64 -2.07 -16.69
C TRP A 100 11.92 -1.44 -18.04
N ASN A 101 13.03 -0.73 -18.18
CA ASN A 101 13.42 -0.04 -19.42
C ASN A 101 13.63 -1.03 -20.57
N ALA A 102 14.26 -2.17 -20.32
CA ALA A 102 14.49 -3.22 -21.32
C ALA A 102 13.19 -3.82 -21.90
N ARG A 103 12.06 -3.74 -21.17
CA ARG A 103 10.76 -4.20 -21.66
C ARG A 103 10.11 -3.28 -22.69
N GLY A 104 10.56 -2.04 -22.81
CA GLY A 104 10.03 -1.06 -23.76
C GLY A 104 8.53 -0.78 -23.59
N LEU A 105 7.97 -0.95 -22.38
CA LEU A 105 6.56 -0.72 -22.12
C LEU A 105 6.24 0.77 -22.14
N SER A 106 5.18 1.13 -22.86
CA SER A 106 4.64 2.49 -22.86
C SER A 106 3.48 2.59 -21.88
N CYS A 107 3.66 3.37 -20.82
CA CYS A 107 2.63 3.64 -19.83
C CYS A 107 2.34 5.15 -19.78
N ARG A 108 1.06 5.52 -19.73
CA ARG A 108 0.68 6.94 -19.61
C ARG A 108 0.80 7.48 -18.19
N TYR A 109 0.84 6.61 -17.19
CA TYR A 109 0.89 6.98 -15.77
C TYR A 109 2.21 6.58 -15.12
N TYR A 110 2.61 5.32 -15.25
CA TYR A 110 3.74 4.78 -14.52
C TYR A 110 5.08 5.16 -15.14
N THR A 111 6.01 5.61 -14.28
CA THR A 111 7.44 5.71 -14.55
C THR A 111 8.20 5.24 -13.30
N THR A 112 9.46 4.85 -13.44
CA THR A 112 10.30 4.47 -12.29
C THR A 112 10.56 5.65 -11.35
N THR A 113 10.58 6.87 -11.88
CA THR A 113 10.66 8.10 -11.08
C THR A 113 9.40 8.32 -10.25
N LEU A 114 8.21 8.16 -10.88
CA LEU A 114 6.94 8.23 -10.17
C LEU A 114 6.84 7.15 -9.09
N HIS A 115 7.29 5.92 -9.40
CA HIS A 115 7.33 4.83 -8.42
C HIS A 115 8.11 5.24 -7.15
N ARG A 116 9.30 5.81 -7.31
CA ARG A 116 10.08 6.31 -6.17
C ARG A 116 9.34 7.43 -5.44
N GLY A 117 8.85 8.42 -6.17
CA GLY A 117 8.13 9.58 -5.61
C GLY A 117 6.88 9.19 -4.83
N ALA A 118 6.17 8.13 -5.25
CA ALA A 118 4.97 7.66 -4.57
C ALA A 118 5.20 7.22 -3.12
N PHE A 119 6.41 6.79 -2.76
CA PHE A 119 6.78 6.40 -1.40
C PHE A 119 7.34 7.55 -0.54
N TYR A 120 7.52 8.74 -1.07
CA TYR A 120 7.85 9.93 -0.31
C TYR A 120 6.56 10.64 0.09
N LEU A 121 6.18 10.47 1.35
CA LEU A 121 4.89 10.91 1.87
C LEU A 121 4.98 12.32 2.46
N PRO A 122 3.89 13.09 2.41
CA PRO A 122 3.81 14.34 3.15
C PRO A 122 3.99 14.13 4.66
N ALA A 123 4.56 15.10 5.36
CA ALA A 123 4.85 15.00 6.80
C ALA A 123 3.63 14.62 7.64
N TYR A 124 2.43 15.12 7.31
CA TYR A 124 1.22 14.77 8.02
C TYR A 124 0.81 13.30 7.86
N VAL A 125 1.14 12.66 6.71
CA VAL A 125 0.92 11.22 6.51
C VAL A 125 1.96 10.42 7.28
N GLU A 126 3.23 10.86 7.28
CA GLU A 126 4.28 10.23 8.09
C GLU A 126 3.93 10.28 9.59
N GLU A 127 3.32 11.37 10.05
CA GLU A 127 2.86 11.51 11.43
C GLU A 127 1.73 10.51 11.75
N LEU A 128 0.76 10.31 10.85
CA LEU A 128 -0.27 9.28 10.99
C LEU A 128 0.30 7.87 11.10
N LEU A 129 1.42 7.60 10.44
CA LEU A 129 2.06 6.28 10.43
C LEU A 129 3.06 6.06 11.56
N LYS A 130 3.47 7.10 12.27
CA LYS A 130 4.52 7.06 13.29
C LYS A 130 4.29 6.01 14.37
N ASP A 131 3.04 5.85 14.82
CA ASP A 131 2.67 4.89 15.86
C ASP A 131 2.25 3.52 15.29
N VAL A 132 2.15 3.41 13.97
CA VAL A 132 1.74 2.20 13.26
C VAL A 132 2.95 1.47 12.69
N GLU A 133 3.82 2.19 11.98
CA GLU A 133 5.06 1.65 11.45
C GLU A 133 6.14 1.65 12.52
N GLN A 134 6.53 0.48 12.99
CA GLN A 134 7.76 0.37 13.75
C GLN A 134 8.92 0.72 12.81
N LYS A 135 9.76 1.66 13.20
CA LYS A 135 11.03 1.94 12.51
C LYS A 135 11.87 0.66 12.55
N ARG A 136 11.88 -0.07 11.45
CA ARG A 136 12.78 -1.20 11.21
C ARG A 136 13.89 -0.77 10.28
#